data_11fc74633970bd3c9118d8478fed62ad
#
_entry.id   11fc74633970bd3c9118d8478fed62ad
#
_cell.length_a   1.000
_cell.length_b   1.000
_cell.length_c   1.000
_cell.angle_alpha   90.00
_cell.angle_beta   90.00
_cell.angle_gamma   90.00
#
_symmetry.space_group_name_H-M   'P 1'
#
loop_
_entity.id
_entity.type
_entity.pdbx_description
1 polymer ?
#
loop_
_entity_poly.entity_id
_entity_poly.type
_entity_poly.pdbx_seq_one_letter_code
_entity_poly.pdbx_strand_id
1 'polypeptide(L)'
;MSTDTGTTESKPRHGRPGSLENPEVAYENVPGHVIPILEREFDDFDTEAGKFLHGDLREDEFIGFRLKQGVYGQRQADRQMVRVKLPMGGINPEQVEAFADVIERYVPLKKGHITTRQNIQMHHVPLDDAAKLIRELGDTGLSSREGCGNTVRNVTGDPWAGVCDDELFDITPYAAAYVRYFVRHPTTQLMPRKIKTAFTASDADRAITGIHDIAFIPRVREIDGEQVRGVELRVGGGTSIMPRVAPTIRDFVTLDDGEYLKVSEAVFRIFDRQDWLRKNRARARIKVLVDKIGA
;
A
#
# COMPACT_ATOMS: atom_id res chain seq x y z
N MET A 1 -21.11 -40.21 36.01
CA MET A 1 -21.25 -39.80 34.57
C MET A 1 -21.20 -38.30 34.55
N SER A 2 -20.04 -37.76 34.29
CA SER A 2 -19.77 -36.33 34.18
C SER A 2 -19.69 -36.00 32.68
N THR A 3 -20.63 -35.24 32.17
CA THR A 3 -20.61 -34.73 30.79
C THR A 3 -19.80 -33.50 30.75
N ASP A 4 -18.56 -33.64 30.28
CA ASP A 4 -17.66 -32.54 29.95
C ASP A 4 -18.15 -31.90 28.67
N THR A 5 -18.83 -30.76 28.76
CA THR A 5 -19.15 -29.88 27.63
C THR A 5 -17.95 -29.00 27.37
N GLY A 6 -16.98 -29.52 26.63
CA GLY A 6 -15.87 -28.74 26.10
C GLY A 6 -16.40 -27.62 25.20
N THR A 7 -16.44 -26.42 25.74
CA THR A 7 -16.50 -25.18 24.95
C THR A 7 -15.20 -25.08 24.19
N THR A 8 -15.22 -25.41 22.90
CA THR A 8 -14.15 -25.06 21.98
C THR A 8 -14.11 -23.54 21.85
N GLU A 9 -13.30 -22.89 22.68
CA GLU A 9 -12.85 -21.53 22.38
C GLU A 9 -12.22 -21.56 20.99
N SER A 10 -12.90 -20.96 20.04
CA SER A 10 -12.33 -20.71 18.72
C SER A 10 -11.10 -19.81 18.94
N LYS A 11 -9.90 -20.37 18.75
CA LYS A 11 -8.68 -19.57 18.70
C LYS A 11 -8.95 -18.37 17.76
N PRO A 12 -8.60 -17.13 18.17
CA PRO A 12 -8.72 -15.99 17.28
C PRO A 12 -8.00 -16.36 15.98
N ARG A 13 -8.70 -16.23 14.86
CA ARG A 13 -8.11 -16.48 13.54
C ARG A 13 -6.94 -15.52 13.39
N HIS A 14 -5.72 -16.04 13.45
CA HIS A 14 -4.53 -15.26 13.13
C HIS A 14 -4.76 -14.70 11.72
N GLY A 15 -4.82 -13.37 11.59
CA GLY A 15 -4.92 -12.75 10.29
C GLY A 15 -5.93 -11.64 10.11
N ARG A 16 -6.80 -11.38 11.04
CA ARG A 16 -7.62 -10.17 11.04
C ARG A 16 -7.02 -9.13 11.99
N PRO A 17 -6.04 -8.35 11.54
CA PRO A 17 -5.63 -7.18 12.30
C PRO A 17 -6.80 -6.22 12.29
N GLY A 18 -7.36 -6.04 13.43
CA GLY A 18 -8.32 -5.08 13.84
C GLY A 18 -9.25 -4.52 12.78
N SER A 19 -10.48 -4.89 12.86
CA SER A 19 -11.57 -4.00 12.48
C SER A 19 -11.36 -2.64 13.17
N LEU A 20 -11.97 -1.56 12.68
CA LEU A 20 -12.01 -0.29 13.40
C LEU A 20 -12.51 -0.43 14.87
N GLU A 21 -13.12 -1.57 15.20
CA GLU A 21 -13.61 -1.96 16.53
C GLU A 21 -12.50 -2.43 17.48
N ASN A 22 -11.31 -2.78 16.95
CA ASN A 22 -10.17 -3.21 17.76
C ASN A 22 -8.84 -2.64 17.19
N PRO A 23 -8.65 -1.33 17.26
CA PRO A 23 -7.51 -0.65 16.63
C PRO A 23 -6.16 -1.06 17.22
N GLU A 24 -6.09 -1.50 18.47
CA GLU A 24 -4.84 -1.92 19.10
C GLU A 24 -4.30 -3.21 18.49
N VAL A 25 -5.16 -4.18 18.20
CA VAL A 25 -4.77 -5.43 17.51
C VAL A 25 -4.42 -5.16 16.03
N ALA A 26 -5.03 -4.13 15.44
CA ALA A 26 -4.78 -3.73 14.06
C ALA A 26 -3.36 -3.26 13.78
N TYR A 27 -2.63 -2.90 14.81
CA TYR A 27 -1.41 -2.12 14.66
C TYR A 27 -0.17 -2.81 15.20
N GLU A 28 -0.28 -4.05 15.60
CA GLU A 28 0.91 -4.86 15.80
C GLU A 28 1.71 -4.90 14.49
N ASN A 29 3.02 -4.71 14.62
CA ASN A 29 3.92 -4.68 13.46
C ASN A 29 4.22 -6.11 13.00
N VAL A 30 3.17 -6.84 12.63
CA VAL A 30 3.28 -8.20 12.11
C VAL A 30 3.39 -8.16 10.60
N PRO A 31 4.44 -8.72 9.99
CA PRO A 31 4.55 -8.83 8.54
C PRO A 31 3.26 -9.39 7.94
N GLY A 32 2.78 -8.76 6.86
CA GLY A 32 1.55 -9.15 6.18
C GLY A 32 0.24 -8.64 6.79
N HIS A 33 0.26 -8.02 7.97
CA HIS A 33 -0.95 -7.52 8.66
C HIS A 33 -0.95 -6.01 8.88
N VAL A 34 -0.33 -5.25 8.01
CA VAL A 34 -0.16 -3.79 8.17
C VAL A 34 -1.42 -3.00 7.79
N ILE A 35 -2.19 -3.46 6.80
CA ILE A 35 -3.38 -2.75 6.30
C ILE A 35 -4.61 -3.29 7.02
N PRO A 36 -5.36 -2.44 7.74
CA PRO A 36 -6.62 -2.87 8.37
C PRO A 36 -7.63 -3.39 7.35
N ILE A 37 -8.23 -4.54 7.63
CA ILE A 37 -9.29 -5.12 6.81
C ILE A 37 -10.64 -4.54 7.22
N LEU A 38 -11.43 -4.11 6.24
CA LEU A 38 -12.79 -3.63 6.42
C LEU A 38 -13.74 -4.52 5.60
N GLU A 39 -14.51 -5.35 6.27
CA GLU A 39 -15.47 -6.29 5.64
C GLU A 39 -16.40 -5.59 4.65
N ARG A 40 -16.89 -4.41 5.01
CA ARG A 40 -17.77 -3.61 4.14
C ARG A 40 -17.17 -3.30 2.76
N GLU A 41 -15.82 -3.24 2.63
CA GLU A 41 -15.19 -2.98 1.33
C GLU A 41 -15.36 -4.15 0.38
N PHE A 42 -15.45 -5.37 0.91
CA PHE A 42 -15.74 -6.57 0.12
C PHE A 42 -17.22 -6.60 -0.31
N ASP A 43 -18.14 -6.26 0.60
CA ASP A 43 -19.56 -6.17 0.31
C ASP A 43 -19.85 -5.05 -0.70
N ASP A 44 -19.20 -3.90 -0.55
CA ASP A 44 -19.30 -2.81 -1.51
C ASP A 44 -18.78 -3.24 -2.89
N PHE A 45 -17.69 -4.02 -2.94
CA PHE A 45 -17.14 -4.49 -4.20
C PHE A 45 -18.07 -5.50 -4.89
N ASP A 46 -18.63 -6.45 -4.16
CA ASP A 46 -19.64 -7.39 -4.67
C ASP A 46 -20.84 -6.65 -5.25
N THR A 47 -21.34 -5.67 -4.50
CA THR A 47 -22.52 -4.88 -4.91
C THR A 47 -22.26 -4.09 -6.18
N GLU A 48 -21.15 -3.35 -6.25
CA GLU A 48 -20.83 -2.50 -7.40
C GLU A 48 -20.42 -3.32 -8.64
N ALA A 49 -19.73 -4.44 -8.45
CA ALA A 49 -19.43 -5.38 -9.53
C ALA A 49 -20.71 -6.02 -10.09
N GLY A 50 -21.64 -6.41 -9.22
CA GLY A 50 -22.95 -6.92 -9.62
C GLY A 50 -23.75 -5.89 -10.43
N LYS A 51 -23.86 -4.64 -9.97
CA LYS A 51 -24.53 -3.56 -10.72
C LYS A 51 -23.90 -3.35 -12.10
N PHE A 52 -22.55 -3.37 -12.16
CA PHE A 52 -21.86 -3.21 -13.43
C PHE A 52 -22.16 -4.36 -14.40
N LEU A 53 -22.16 -5.60 -13.93
CA LEU A 53 -22.44 -6.78 -14.74
C LEU A 53 -23.90 -6.82 -15.23
N HIS A 54 -24.85 -6.31 -14.44
CA HIS A 54 -26.25 -6.19 -14.86
C HIS A 54 -26.54 -4.96 -15.74
N GLY A 55 -25.56 -4.07 -15.91
CA GLY A 55 -25.72 -2.86 -16.72
C GLY A 55 -26.35 -1.67 -15.98
N ASP A 56 -26.49 -1.75 -14.66
CA ASP A 56 -27.05 -0.73 -13.79
C ASP A 56 -26.01 0.36 -13.39
N LEU A 57 -24.73 0.09 -13.67
CA LEU A 57 -23.63 1.00 -13.39
C LEU A 57 -22.78 1.23 -14.65
N ARG A 58 -22.49 2.49 -14.97
CA ARG A 58 -21.66 2.83 -16.13
C ARG A 58 -20.21 2.45 -15.93
N GLU A 59 -19.50 2.17 -17.03
CA GLU A 59 -18.09 1.75 -16.99
C GLU A 59 -17.18 2.81 -16.35
N ASP A 60 -17.38 4.09 -16.62
CA ASP A 60 -16.56 5.18 -16.07
C ASP A 60 -16.71 5.31 -14.54
N GLU A 61 -17.91 5.10 -14.02
CA GLU A 61 -18.21 5.08 -12.58
C GLU A 61 -17.57 3.87 -11.92
N PHE A 62 -17.74 2.68 -12.50
CA PHE A 62 -17.14 1.45 -11.98
C PHE A 62 -15.62 1.48 -12.03
N ILE A 63 -14.99 2.03 -13.08
CA ILE A 63 -13.53 2.20 -13.14
C ILE A 63 -13.03 3.02 -11.94
N GLY A 64 -13.68 4.13 -11.62
CA GLY A 64 -13.31 4.98 -10.48
C GLY A 64 -13.33 4.22 -9.15
N PHE A 65 -14.32 3.37 -8.97
CA PHE A 65 -14.49 2.53 -7.78
C PHE A 65 -13.48 1.38 -7.73
N ARG A 66 -13.47 0.49 -8.76
CA ARG A 66 -12.65 -0.74 -8.74
C ARG A 66 -11.15 -0.47 -8.62
N LEU A 67 -10.66 0.65 -9.17
CA LEU A 67 -9.25 1.01 -9.07
C LEU A 67 -8.81 1.22 -7.62
N LYS A 68 -9.67 1.79 -6.78
CA LYS A 68 -9.39 1.96 -5.34
C LYS A 68 -9.36 0.63 -4.60
N GLN A 69 -10.08 -0.37 -5.12
CA GLN A 69 -10.09 -1.73 -4.57
C GLN A 69 -8.96 -2.61 -5.11
N GLY A 70 -8.00 -2.03 -5.86
CA GLY A 70 -6.86 -2.78 -6.39
C GLY A 70 -7.17 -3.61 -7.63
N VAL A 71 -8.34 -3.42 -8.22
CA VAL A 71 -8.79 -4.15 -9.42
C VAL A 71 -8.67 -3.27 -10.66
N TYR A 72 -8.03 -3.77 -11.70
CA TYR A 72 -7.75 -3.05 -12.94
C TYR A 72 -8.23 -3.85 -14.14
N GLY A 73 -9.16 -3.28 -14.96
CA GLY A 73 -9.62 -3.91 -16.18
C GLY A 73 -8.49 -4.10 -17.19
N GLN A 74 -8.40 -5.27 -17.76
CA GLN A 74 -7.44 -5.59 -18.80
C GLN A 74 -8.03 -5.30 -20.20
N ARG A 75 -7.23 -5.49 -21.25
CA ARG A 75 -7.68 -5.29 -22.63
C ARG A 75 -8.71 -6.33 -23.07
N GLN A 76 -8.63 -7.53 -22.51
CA GLN A 76 -9.60 -8.60 -22.75
C GLN A 76 -10.91 -8.25 -22.01
N ALA A 77 -12.02 -8.45 -22.72
CA ALA A 77 -13.34 -8.23 -22.13
C ALA A 77 -13.49 -9.08 -20.85
N ASP A 78 -14.12 -8.50 -19.85
CA ASP A 78 -14.44 -9.11 -18.55
C ASP A 78 -13.25 -9.69 -17.78
N ARG A 79 -12.02 -9.29 -18.13
CA ARG A 79 -10.80 -9.73 -17.43
C ARG A 79 -10.20 -8.60 -16.60
N GLN A 80 -9.86 -8.98 -15.37
CA GLN A 80 -9.30 -8.06 -14.38
C GLN A 80 -7.87 -8.47 -14.01
N MET A 81 -7.08 -7.50 -13.62
CA MET A 81 -5.85 -7.71 -12.87
C MET A 81 -6.13 -7.28 -11.43
N VAL A 82 -6.00 -8.20 -10.49
CA VAL A 82 -6.06 -7.91 -9.05
C VAL A 82 -4.65 -7.72 -8.54
N ARG A 83 -4.42 -6.64 -7.78
CA ARG A 83 -3.13 -6.34 -7.15
C ARG A 83 -3.29 -6.23 -5.65
N VAL A 84 -2.61 -7.11 -4.94
CA VAL A 84 -2.55 -7.13 -3.48
C VAL A 84 -1.32 -6.36 -3.01
N LYS A 85 -1.50 -5.47 -2.04
CA LYS A 85 -0.41 -4.71 -1.42
C LYS A 85 0.25 -5.56 -0.34
N LEU A 86 1.56 -5.63 -0.39
CA LEU A 86 2.40 -6.21 0.66
C LEU A 86 3.33 -5.11 1.16
N PRO A 87 2.93 -4.34 2.20
CA PRO A 87 3.78 -3.30 2.75
C PRO A 87 5.15 -3.85 3.16
N MET A 88 6.22 -3.19 2.71
CA MET A 88 7.61 -3.59 2.88
C MET A 88 7.92 -5.03 2.39
N GLY A 89 7.04 -5.62 1.57
CA GLY A 89 7.16 -7.00 1.12
C GLY A 89 6.81 -8.06 2.17
N GLY A 90 6.28 -7.62 3.32
CA GLY A 90 5.93 -8.51 4.43
C GLY A 90 4.81 -9.47 4.05
N ILE A 91 5.07 -10.78 4.20
CA ILE A 91 4.16 -11.87 3.95
C ILE A 91 4.50 -13.04 4.88
N ASN A 92 3.49 -13.72 5.40
CA ASN A 92 3.67 -14.90 6.23
C ASN A 92 3.30 -16.20 5.48
N PRO A 93 3.66 -17.39 6.00
CA PRO A 93 3.37 -18.67 5.33
C PRO A 93 1.88 -18.89 5.01
N GLU A 94 0.98 -18.59 5.95
CA GLU A 94 -0.47 -18.72 5.76
C GLU A 94 -0.97 -17.87 4.57
N GLN A 95 -0.43 -16.68 4.42
CA GLN A 95 -0.75 -15.81 3.30
C GLN A 95 -0.20 -16.31 1.97
N VAL A 96 0.97 -16.97 1.97
CA VAL A 96 1.50 -17.61 0.76
C VAL A 96 0.60 -18.76 0.33
N GLU A 97 0.13 -19.58 1.27
CA GLU A 97 -0.85 -20.63 1.01
C GLU A 97 -2.17 -20.07 0.47
N ALA A 98 -2.69 -19.00 1.10
CA ALA A 98 -3.89 -18.32 0.61
C ALA A 98 -3.73 -17.81 -0.83
N PHE A 99 -2.56 -17.26 -1.19
CA PHE A 99 -2.27 -16.90 -2.58
C PHE A 99 -2.28 -18.13 -3.50
N ALA A 100 -1.69 -19.25 -3.08
CA ALA A 100 -1.70 -20.47 -3.88
C ALA A 100 -3.14 -20.94 -4.13
N ASP A 101 -3.98 -20.96 -3.10
CA ASP A 101 -5.36 -21.39 -3.16
C ASP A 101 -6.21 -20.50 -4.08
N VAL A 102 -6.15 -19.19 -3.94
CA VAL A 102 -6.94 -18.29 -4.79
C VAL A 102 -6.44 -18.28 -6.23
N ILE A 103 -5.13 -18.44 -6.44
CA ILE A 103 -4.54 -18.57 -7.78
C ILE A 103 -5.03 -19.85 -8.44
N GLU A 104 -5.05 -20.96 -7.71
CA GLU A 104 -5.56 -22.24 -8.22
C GLU A 104 -7.05 -22.16 -8.57
N ARG A 105 -7.85 -21.48 -7.76
CA ARG A 105 -9.31 -21.41 -7.96
C ARG A 105 -9.72 -20.38 -9.00
N TYR A 106 -9.19 -19.16 -8.94
CA TYR A 106 -9.75 -18.00 -9.65
C TYR A 106 -8.87 -17.46 -10.78
N VAL A 107 -7.60 -17.86 -10.87
CA VAL A 107 -6.70 -17.33 -11.90
C VAL A 107 -6.55 -18.32 -13.05
N PRO A 108 -7.07 -18.01 -14.25
CA PRO A 108 -7.03 -18.97 -15.37
C PRO A 108 -5.63 -19.45 -15.73
N LEU A 109 -4.61 -18.60 -15.59
CA LEU A 109 -3.22 -18.93 -15.90
C LEU A 109 -2.50 -19.71 -14.78
N LYS A 110 -3.16 -19.94 -13.63
CA LYS A 110 -2.61 -20.64 -12.46
C LYS A 110 -1.24 -20.11 -12.02
N LYS A 111 -1.05 -18.80 -12.06
CA LYS A 111 0.18 -18.13 -11.61
C LYS A 111 -0.06 -16.70 -11.15
N GLY A 112 0.68 -16.32 -10.10
CA GLY A 112 0.83 -14.96 -9.64
C GLY A 112 2.06 -14.29 -10.26
N HIS A 113 2.13 -12.98 -10.14
CA HIS A 113 3.23 -12.16 -10.61
C HIS A 113 3.75 -11.27 -9.49
N ILE A 114 4.95 -11.56 -8.99
CA ILE A 114 5.64 -10.71 -8.01
C ILE A 114 6.20 -9.49 -8.74
N THR A 115 5.98 -8.32 -8.17
CA THR A 115 6.40 -7.06 -8.81
C THR A 115 7.63 -6.47 -8.12
N THR A 116 8.37 -5.60 -8.84
CA THR A 116 9.49 -4.83 -8.29
C THR A 116 9.07 -3.84 -7.19
N ARG A 117 7.77 -3.72 -6.89
CA ARG A 117 7.24 -2.93 -5.79
C ARG A 117 6.61 -3.79 -4.71
N GLN A 118 7.14 -5.00 -4.53
CA GLN A 118 6.74 -5.87 -3.43
C GLN A 118 5.20 -6.05 -3.37
N ASN A 119 4.57 -6.32 -4.53
CA ASN A 119 3.15 -6.68 -4.62
C ASN A 119 3.03 -8.03 -5.30
N ILE A 120 1.88 -8.68 -5.14
CA ILE A 120 1.49 -9.80 -5.97
C ILE A 120 0.31 -9.38 -6.85
N GLN A 121 0.40 -9.71 -8.13
CA GLN A 121 -0.64 -9.48 -9.13
C GLN A 121 -1.15 -10.79 -9.67
N MET A 122 -2.45 -10.86 -9.87
CA MET A 122 -3.13 -11.98 -10.52
C MET A 122 -3.83 -11.42 -11.75
N HIS A 123 -3.59 -12.05 -12.90
CA HIS A 123 -4.04 -11.58 -14.19
C HIS A 123 -5.15 -12.46 -14.75
N HIS A 124 -5.97 -11.89 -15.63
CA HIS A 124 -7.08 -12.55 -16.32
C HIS A 124 -8.19 -13.08 -15.41
N VAL A 125 -8.29 -12.55 -14.19
CA VAL A 125 -9.36 -12.92 -13.25
C VAL A 125 -10.70 -12.46 -13.82
N PRO A 126 -11.72 -13.33 -13.93
CA PRO A 126 -13.08 -12.91 -14.24
C PRO A 126 -13.60 -11.93 -13.21
N LEU A 127 -14.45 -10.98 -13.59
CA LEU A 127 -14.96 -9.98 -12.64
C LEU A 127 -15.77 -10.63 -11.51
N ASP A 128 -16.60 -11.63 -11.83
CA ASP A 128 -17.39 -12.40 -10.86
C ASP A 128 -16.53 -13.11 -9.79
N ASP A 129 -15.30 -13.47 -10.14
CA ASP A 129 -14.37 -14.14 -9.26
C ASP A 129 -13.47 -13.16 -8.50
N ALA A 130 -13.34 -11.93 -8.99
CA ALA A 130 -12.47 -10.92 -8.36
C ALA A 130 -12.92 -10.59 -6.93
N ALA A 131 -14.21 -10.51 -6.69
CA ALA A 131 -14.79 -10.24 -5.37
C ALA A 131 -14.50 -11.38 -4.39
N LYS A 132 -14.72 -12.63 -4.80
CA LYS A 132 -14.43 -13.83 -4.00
C LYS A 132 -12.94 -13.90 -3.67
N LEU A 133 -12.07 -13.68 -4.67
CA LEU A 133 -10.63 -13.69 -4.52
C LEU A 133 -10.14 -12.67 -3.49
N ILE A 134 -10.63 -11.41 -3.56
CA ILE A 134 -10.18 -10.38 -2.61
C ILE A 134 -10.70 -10.63 -1.20
N ARG A 135 -11.88 -11.22 -1.05
CA ARG A 135 -12.46 -11.60 0.24
C ARG A 135 -11.66 -12.72 0.90
N GLU A 136 -11.38 -13.81 0.18
CA GLU A 136 -10.59 -14.92 0.71
C GLU A 136 -9.18 -14.50 1.12
N LEU A 137 -8.52 -13.62 0.36
CA LEU A 137 -7.26 -13.03 0.77
C LEU A 137 -7.42 -12.12 2.00
N GLY A 138 -8.55 -11.40 2.10
CA GLY A 138 -8.91 -10.59 3.25
C GLY A 138 -9.02 -11.40 4.54
N ASP A 139 -9.50 -12.64 4.47
CA ASP A 139 -9.59 -13.56 5.62
C ASP A 139 -8.23 -13.85 6.26
N THR A 140 -7.15 -13.73 5.49
CA THR A 140 -5.77 -13.85 5.99
C THR A 140 -5.08 -12.51 6.26
N GLY A 141 -5.84 -11.40 6.26
CA GLY A 141 -5.32 -10.04 6.52
C GLY A 141 -4.69 -9.35 5.32
N LEU A 142 -4.77 -9.92 4.11
CA LEU A 142 -4.25 -9.33 2.90
C LEU A 142 -5.25 -8.35 2.27
N SER A 143 -4.78 -7.22 1.79
CA SER A 143 -5.64 -6.19 1.19
C SER A 143 -5.17 -5.78 -0.20
N SER A 144 -6.12 -5.71 -1.12
CA SER A 144 -5.93 -5.09 -2.44
C SER A 144 -6.22 -3.57 -2.43
N ARG A 145 -6.70 -3.04 -1.30
CA ARG A 145 -7.09 -1.62 -1.19
C ARG A 145 -5.97 -0.69 -1.66
N GLU A 146 -6.31 0.22 -2.60
CA GLU A 146 -5.36 1.18 -3.20
C GLU A 146 -4.16 0.54 -3.93
N GLY A 147 -4.24 -0.73 -4.26
CA GLY A 147 -3.26 -1.38 -5.13
C GLY A 147 -3.22 -0.75 -6.54
N CYS A 148 -4.31 -0.08 -6.95
CA CYS A 148 -4.44 0.65 -8.20
C CYS A 148 -4.88 2.12 -7.97
N GLY A 149 -5.18 2.86 -9.03
CA GLY A 149 -5.68 4.25 -8.92
C GLY A 149 -4.62 5.32 -8.66
N ASN A 150 -5.11 6.54 -8.42
CA ASN A 150 -4.31 7.73 -8.12
C ASN A 150 -4.25 7.96 -6.60
N THR A 151 -3.72 6.99 -5.90
CA THR A 151 -3.64 6.86 -4.44
C THR A 151 -2.20 6.71 -3.99
N VAL A 152 -1.95 6.63 -2.69
CA VAL A 152 -0.69 6.15 -2.14
C VAL A 152 -0.61 4.64 -2.38
N ARG A 153 0.34 4.25 -3.22
CA ARG A 153 0.53 2.86 -3.62
C ARG A 153 1.26 2.08 -2.53
N ASN A 154 1.47 0.79 -2.75
CA ASN A 154 2.25 0.01 -1.81
C ASN A 154 3.53 0.74 -1.40
N VAL A 155 3.85 0.71 -0.13
CA VAL A 155 5.12 1.20 0.42
C VAL A 155 6.15 0.10 0.29
N THR A 156 7.24 0.37 -0.42
CA THR A 156 8.36 -0.56 -0.50
C THR A 156 9.33 -0.33 0.66
N GLY A 157 9.87 -1.43 1.19
CA GLY A 157 10.89 -1.40 2.22
C GLY A 157 12.23 -1.94 1.72
N ASP A 158 13.26 -1.72 2.51
CA ASP A 158 14.53 -2.39 2.33
C ASP A 158 14.33 -3.90 2.54
N PRO A 159 14.74 -4.75 1.59
CA PRO A 159 14.58 -6.20 1.74
C PRO A 159 15.42 -6.81 2.87
N TRP A 160 16.36 -6.07 3.40
CA TRP A 160 17.27 -6.48 4.47
C TRP A 160 16.97 -5.78 5.80
N ALA A 161 15.87 -5.01 5.88
CA ALA A 161 15.46 -4.39 7.13
C ALA A 161 15.30 -5.43 8.24
N GLY A 162 15.84 -5.14 9.42
CA GLY A 162 15.85 -6.01 10.58
C GLY A 162 16.99 -7.07 10.60
N VAL A 163 17.80 -7.17 9.54
CA VAL A 163 18.90 -8.15 9.45
C VAL A 163 20.21 -7.59 8.89
N CYS A 164 20.24 -6.35 8.41
CA CYS A 164 21.46 -5.72 7.93
C CYS A 164 22.28 -5.10 9.10
N ASP A 165 23.59 -5.22 9.02
CA ASP A 165 24.54 -4.73 10.02
C ASP A 165 24.73 -3.21 10.02
N ASP A 166 24.33 -2.56 8.92
CA ASP A 166 24.41 -1.11 8.71
C ASP A 166 23.09 -0.37 9.05
N GLU A 167 22.12 -1.07 9.66
CA GLU A 167 20.84 -0.48 10.07
C GLU A 167 21.00 0.38 11.32
N LEU A 168 20.55 1.64 11.26
CA LEU A 168 20.62 2.55 12.40
C LEU A 168 19.58 2.22 13.48
N PHE A 169 18.41 1.78 13.07
CA PHE A 169 17.29 1.31 13.89
C PHE A 169 16.23 0.66 12.98
N ASP A 170 15.36 -0.13 13.53
CA ASP A 170 14.26 -0.75 12.78
C ASP A 170 13.31 0.31 12.23
N ILE A 171 13.31 0.51 10.89
CA ILE A 171 12.46 1.46 10.18
C ILE A 171 11.06 0.92 9.90
N THR A 172 10.84 -0.39 10.06
CA THR A 172 9.59 -1.05 9.66
C THR A 172 8.35 -0.60 10.43
N PRO A 173 8.40 -0.29 11.75
CA PRO A 173 7.25 0.24 12.48
C PRO A 173 6.78 1.59 11.92
N TYR A 174 7.71 2.46 11.53
CA TYR A 174 7.39 3.78 10.96
C TYR A 174 6.80 3.67 9.56
N ALA A 175 7.33 2.76 8.74
CA ALA A 175 6.76 2.45 7.43
C ALA A 175 5.35 1.85 7.55
N ALA A 176 5.11 0.99 8.53
CA ALA A 176 3.79 0.44 8.83
C ALA A 176 2.81 1.54 9.29
N ALA A 177 3.24 2.43 10.20
CA ALA A 177 2.44 3.58 10.64
C ALA A 177 2.09 4.50 9.45
N TYR A 178 3.05 4.76 8.54
CA TYR A 178 2.80 5.52 7.33
C TYR A 178 1.74 4.88 6.44
N VAL A 179 1.79 3.56 6.23
CA VAL A 179 0.78 2.83 5.46
C VAL A 179 -0.60 2.99 6.08
N ARG A 180 -0.72 2.78 7.39
CA ARG A 180 -1.99 2.90 8.13
C ARG A 180 -2.55 4.31 8.11
N TYR A 181 -1.70 5.33 8.21
CA TYR A 181 -2.10 6.72 8.18
C TYR A 181 -2.68 7.13 6.82
N PHE A 182 -2.06 6.67 5.72
CA PHE A 182 -2.45 7.11 4.37
C PHE A 182 -3.44 6.18 3.66
N VAL A 183 -3.62 4.93 4.11
CA VAL A 183 -4.66 4.08 3.55
C VAL A 183 -6.03 4.67 3.86
N ARG A 184 -6.87 4.84 2.83
CA ARG A 184 -8.20 5.46 2.93
C ARG A 184 -8.20 6.94 3.34
N HIS A 185 -7.04 7.57 3.50
CA HIS A 185 -6.96 8.98 3.86
C HIS A 185 -7.63 9.86 2.79
N PRO A 186 -8.53 10.79 3.15
CA PRO A 186 -9.34 11.55 2.17
C PRO A 186 -8.50 12.27 1.11
N THR A 187 -7.41 12.92 1.49
CA THR A 187 -6.51 13.65 0.57
C THR A 187 -5.86 12.74 -0.47
N THR A 188 -5.71 11.43 -0.18
CA THR A 188 -4.96 10.51 -1.04
C THR A 188 -5.81 9.69 -2.01
N GLN A 189 -7.15 9.90 -2.02
CA GLN A 189 -8.05 9.05 -2.80
C GLN A 189 -8.16 9.40 -4.28
N LEU A 190 -7.88 10.66 -4.67
CA LEU A 190 -8.01 11.17 -6.05
C LEU A 190 -6.92 12.19 -6.39
N MET A 191 -5.69 11.91 -6.03
CA MET A 191 -4.55 12.77 -6.36
C MET A 191 -4.35 12.89 -7.89
N PRO A 192 -3.63 13.90 -8.38
CA PRO A 192 -3.34 14.04 -9.83
C PRO A 192 -2.71 12.77 -10.43
N ARG A 193 -1.88 12.08 -9.63
CA ARG A 193 -1.27 10.80 -9.99
C ARG A 193 -0.94 9.98 -8.75
N LYS A 194 -0.73 8.67 -8.95
CA LYS A 194 -0.25 7.74 -7.89
C LYS A 194 1.05 8.24 -7.26
N ILE A 195 1.17 8.04 -5.96
CA ILE A 195 2.39 8.22 -5.19
C ILE A 195 3.03 6.85 -4.90
N LYS A 196 4.32 6.76 -5.12
CA LYS A 196 5.16 5.60 -4.81
C LYS A 196 6.11 5.99 -3.69
N THR A 197 6.04 5.26 -2.59
CA THR A 197 6.84 5.50 -1.38
C THR A 197 7.85 4.39 -1.17
N ALA A 198 9.02 4.74 -0.63
CA ALA A 198 10.03 3.78 -0.18
C ALA A 198 10.61 4.20 1.17
N PHE A 199 10.93 3.19 1.98
CA PHE A 199 11.74 3.31 3.19
C PHE A 199 12.97 2.41 3.03
N THR A 200 14.17 2.96 3.18
CA THR A 200 15.39 2.16 3.25
C THR A 200 15.82 1.98 4.71
N ALA A 201 16.63 0.96 5.01
CA ALA A 201 17.12 0.69 6.35
C ALA A 201 18.45 1.41 6.65
N SER A 202 19.18 1.78 5.60
CA SER A 202 20.51 2.37 5.71
C SER A 202 20.90 3.23 4.50
N ASP A 203 22.08 3.81 4.54
CA ASP A 203 22.67 4.58 3.41
C ASP A 203 23.05 3.71 2.20
N ALA A 204 23.09 2.38 2.34
CA ALA A 204 23.24 1.47 1.20
C ALA A 204 22.07 1.52 0.22
N ASP A 205 20.95 2.13 0.65
CA ASP A 205 19.78 2.47 -0.18
C ASP A 205 19.27 1.29 -1.04
N ARG A 206 19.14 0.12 -0.44
CA ARG A 206 18.64 -1.11 -1.12
C ARG A 206 17.18 -0.97 -1.58
N ALA A 207 16.43 0.01 -1.01
CA ALA A 207 15.08 0.36 -1.44
C ALA A 207 15.06 1.27 -2.68
N ILE A 208 16.21 1.74 -3.16
CA ILE A 208 16.37 2.62 -4.34
C ILE A 208 15.51 3.88 -4.19
N THR A 209 15.72 4.61 -3.11
CA THR A 209 14.91 5.79 -2.72
C THR A 209 14.85 6.85 -3.81
N GLY A 210 15.93 7.05 -4.54
CA GLY A 210 16.05 8.08 -5.58
C GLY A 210 15.02 8.00 -6.71
N ILE A 211 14.38 6.84 -6.95
CA ILE A 211 13.38 6.68 -8.02
C ILE A 211 11.92 6.73 -7.53
N HIS A 212 11.71 7.11 -6.27
CA HIS A 212 10.40 7.16 -5.65
C HIS A 212 9.82 8.58 -5.59
N ASP A 213 8.50 8.68 -5.60
CA ASP A 213 7.81 9.97 -5.49
C ASP A 213 8.05 10.63 -4.13
N ILE A 214 8.13 9.81 -3.07
CA ILE A 214 8.55 10.18 -1.73
C ILE A 214 9.36 9.03 -1.13
N ALA A 215 10.41 9.34 -0.40
CA ALA A 215 11.28 8.32 0.19
C ALA A 215 11.93 8.79 1.48
N PHE A 216 12.25 7.83 2.34
CA PHE A 216 12.75 8.03 3.68
C PHE A 216 14.03 7.23 3.89
N ILE A 217 15.07 7.91 4.38
CA ILE A 217 16.37 7.32 4.72
C ILE A 217 16.59 7.56 6.22
N PRO A 218 16.86 6.53 7.04
CA PRO A 218 16.99 6.68 8.48
C PRO A 218 18.16 7.60 8.83
N ARG A 219 17.97 8.39 9.88
CA ARG A 219 18.97 9.30 10.46
C ARG A 219 18.83 9.30 11.97
N VAL A 220 19.95 9.47 12.66
CA VAL A 220 19.97 9.72 14.11
C VAL A 220 20.74 11.02 14.33
N ARG A 221 20.19 11.90 15.16
CA ARG A 221 20.86 13.15 15.57
C ARG A 221 20.82 13.31 17.09
N GLU A 222 21.85 13.89 17.63
CA GLU A 222 21.82 14.38 19.01
C GLU A 222 21.13 15.73 19.06
N ILE A 223 20.06 15.81 19.85
CA ILE A 223 19.28 17.03 20.07
C ILE A 223 19.10 17.15 21.58
N ASP A 224 19.56 18.26 22.16
CA ASP A 224 19.50 18.53 23.60
C ASP A 224 20.10 17.40 24.48
N GLY A 225 21.14 16.71 23.97
CA GLY A 225 21.82 15.61 24.66
C GLY A 225 21.13 14.25 24.52
N GLU A 226 20.06 14.14 23.75
CA GLU A 226 19.36 12.89 23.49
C GLU A 226 19.52 12.44 22.03
N GLN A 227 19.60 11.12 21.82
CA GLN A 227 19.64 10.51 20.50
C GLN A 227 18.23 10.45 19.90
N VAL A 228 17.95 11.30 18.94
CA VAL A 228 16.64 11.42 18.30
C VAL A 228 16.64 10.68 16.96
N ARG A 229 15.66 9.78 16.78
CA ARG A 229 15.42 9.07 15.51
C ARG A 229 14.70 9.98 14.54
N GLY A 230 15.17 9.99 13.32
CA GLY A 230 14.55 10.77 12.25
C GLY A 230 14.83 10.15 10.89
N VAL A 231 14.41 10.85 9.86
CA VAL A 231 14.63 10.47 8.47
C VAL A 231 15.04 11.67 7.62
N GLU A 232 15.89 11.44 6.66
CA GLU A 232 16.03 12.30 5.48
C GLU A 232 14.84 12.05 4.57
N LEU A 233 14.18 13.11 4.14
CA LEU A 233 13.00 13.06 3.26
C LEU A 233 13.38 13.52 1.86
N ARG A 234 13.15 12.63 0.89
CA ARG A 234 13.31 12.90 -0.55
C ARG A 234 11.96 12.92 -1.24
N VAL A 235 11.76 13.83 -2.19
CA VAL A 235 10.51 13.94 -2.96
C VAL A 235 10.82 14.25 -4.43
N GLY A 236 10.08 13.60 -5.35
CA GLY A 236 10.11 13.95 -6.77
C GLY A 236 10.89 12.98 -7.66
N GLY A 237 11.21 11.80 -7.20
CA GLY A 237 11.85 10.77 -8.01
C GLY A 237 10.90 10.03 -8.99
N GLY A 238 11.49 9.38 -9.97
CA GLY A 238 10.75 8.52 -10.90
C GLY A 238 11.48 8.14 -12.16
N THR A 239 11.23 6.92 -12.65
CA THR A 239 11.89 6.30 -13.82
C THR A 239 11.15 6.47 -15.13
N SER A 240 9.90 6.92 -15.13
CA SER A 240 9.09 7.07 -16.35
C SER A 240 9.59 8.22 -17.23
N ILE A 241 8.85 8.61 -18.26
CA ILE A 241 9.17 9.74 -19.14
C ILE A 241 9.84 10.88 -18.34
N MET A 242 11.02 11.35 -18.76
CA MET A 242 11.86 12.30 -18.04
C MET A 242 12.27 11.77 -16.63
N PRO A 243 13.18 10.79 -16.55
CA PRO A 243 13.64 10.26 -15.25
C PRO A 243 14.20 11.38 -14.34
N ARG A 244 13.94 11.26 -13.05
CA ARG A 244 14.45 12.17 -12.01
C ARG A 244 14.91 11.39 -10.80
N VAL A 245 16.02 11.79 -10.24
CA VAL A 245 16.41 11.39 -8.89
C VAL A 245 15.71 12.32 -7.91
N ALA A 246 15.12 11.75 -6.86
CA ALA A 246 14.43 12.54 -5.85
C ALA A 246 15.42 13.44 -5.09
N PRO A 247 15.27 14.77 -5.13
CA PRO A 247 16.06 15.65 -4.27
C PRO A 247 15.65 15.49 -2.81
N THR A 248 16.61 15.76 -1.90
CA THR A 248 16.33 15.90 -0.46
C THR A 248 15.61 17.23 -0.23
N ILE A 249 14.44 17.19 0.36
CA ILE A 249 13.66 18.38 0.75
C ILE A 249 13.76 18.69 2.24
N ARG A 250 14.07 17.70 3.06
CA ARG A 250 14.43 17.82 4.47
C ARG A 250 15.54 16.82 4.78
N ASP A 251 16.60 17.30 5.35
CA ASP A 251 17.75 16.47 5.76
C ASP A 251 17.53 15.74 7.09
N PHE A 252 16.52 16.19 7.84
CA PHE A 252 16.05 15.53 9.07
C PHE A 252 14.60 15.88 9.37
N VAL A 253 13.79 14.85 9.63
CA VAL A 253 12.41 14.94 10.12
C VAL A 253 12.26 13.90 11.20
N THR A 254 11.75 14.27 12.37
CA THR A 254 11.57 13.37 13.50
C THR A 254 10.52 12.29 13.22
N LEU A 255 10.70 11.12 13.83
CA LEU A 255 9.84 9.96 13.65
C LEU A 255 8.88 9.73 14.81
N ASP A 256 9.40 9.72 16.04
CA ASP A 256 8.66 9.25 17.22
C ASP A 256 7.48 10.17 17.58
N ASP A 257 7.52 11.44 17.21
CA ASP A 257 6.44 12.42 17.39
C ASP A 257 5.46 12.47 16.19
N GLY A 258 5.68 11.64 15.16
CA GLY A 258 4.86 11.59 13.96
C GLY A 258 5.03 12.76 12.99
N GLU A 259 6.06 13.59 13.13
CA GLU A 259 6.31 14.74 12.26
C GLU A 259 6.46 14.31 10.78
N TYR A 260 7.13 13.17 10.51
CA TYR A 260 7.26 12.63 9.15
C TYR A 260 5.91 12.37 8.46
N LEU A 261 4.86 12.01 9.21
CA LEU A 261 3.50 11.84 8.67
C LEU A 261 2.89 13.18 8.29
N LYS A 262 3.02 14.19 9.15
CA LYS A 262 2.51 15.54 8.93
C LYS A 262 3.19 16.21 7.73
N VAL A 263 4.51 16.08 7.62
CA VAL A 263 5.27 16.61 6.48
C VAL A 263 4.87 15.89 5.18
N SER A 264 4.70 14.57 5.21
CA SER A 264 4.22 13.80 4.06
C SER A 264 2.82 14.23 3.63
N GLU A 265 1.92 14.44 4.59
CA GLU A 265 0.56 14.93 4.31
C GLU A 265 0.59 16.34 3.70
N ALA A 266 1.45 17.23 4.18
CA ALA A 266 1.63 18.55 3.59
C ALA A 266 2.07 18.46 2.13
N VAL A 267 3.04 17.60 1.81
CA VAL A 267 3.47 17.32 0.44
C VAL A 267 2.30 16.81 -0.43
N PHE A 268 1.48 15.89 0.08
CA PHE A 268 0.34 15.37 -0.67
C PHE A 268 -0.75 16.41 -0.87
N ARG A 269 -1.02 17.26 0.12
CA ARG A 269 -1.97 18.38 -0.01
C ARG A 269 -1.51 19.41 -1.03
N ILE A 270 -0.21 19.75 -1.05
CA ILE A 270 0.36 20.64 -2.08
C ILE A 270 0.19 20.00 -3.46
N PHE A 271 0.52 18.71 -3.59
CA PHE A 271 0.39 17.97 -4.85
C PHE A 271 -1.06 17.85 -5.31
N ASP A 272 -1.99 17.54 -4.41
CA ASP A 272 -3.41 17.35 -4.74
C ASP A 272 -4.07 18.61 -5.27
N ARG A 273 -3.67 19.78 -4.76
CA ARG A 273 -4.20 21.09 -5.18
C ARG A 273 -3.73 21.54 -6.58
N GLN A 274 -2.91 20.74 -7.28
CA GLN A 274 -2.36 21.12 -8.58
C GLN A 274 -3.26 20.66 -9.74
N ASP A 275 -4.36 21.36 -9.98
CA ASP A 275 -5.31 20.99 -11.05
C ASP A 275 -4.70 20.97 -12.44
N TRP A 276 -3.67 21.78 -12.69
CA TRP A 276 -2.98 21.79 -13.97
C TRP A 276 -2.28 20.44 -14.27
N LEU A 277 -1.85 19.69 -13.24
CA LEU A 277 -1.29 18.34 -13.41
C LEU A 277 -2.35 17.34 -13.91
N ARG A 278 -3.60 17.53 -13.54
CA ARG A 278 -4.71 16.63 -13.94
C ARG A 278 -5.02 16.70 -15.43
N LYS A 279 -4.67 17.81 -16.09
CA LYS A 279 -4.92 18.05 -17.53
C LYS A 279 -4.07 17.15 -18.43
N ASN A 280 -2.91 16.69 -17.98
CA ASN A 280 -2.03 15.82 -18.75
C ASN A 280 -1.51 14.65 -17.92
N ARG A 281 -2.17 13.50 -18.06
CA ARG A 281 -1.85 12.28 -17.30
C ARG A 281 -0.39 11.82 -17.44
N ALA A 282 0.26 12.07 -18.58
CA ALA A 282 1.65 11.70 -18.81
C ALA A 282 2.63 12.55 -17.98
N ARG A 283 2.24 13.78 -17.64
CA ARG A 283 3.02 14.76 -16.88
C ARG A 283 2.43 15.06 -15.50
N ALA A 284 1.64 14.17 -14.93
CA ALA A 284 0.92 14.39 -13.67
C ALA A 284 1.67 13.90 -12.42
N ARG A 285 2.89 13.37 -12.56
CA ARG A 285 3.68 12.86 -11.41
C ARG A 285 4.25 14.02 -10.59
N ILE A 286 4.45 13.77 -9.28
CA ILE A 286 4.97 14.77 -8.33
C ILE A 286 6.35 15.35 -8.75
N LYS A 287 7.19 14.57 -9.42
CA LYS A 287 8.46 15.05 -9.97
C LYS A 287 8.30 16.26 -10.91
N VAL A 288 7.18 16.32 -11.66
CA VAL A 288 6.90 17.46 -12.55
C VAL A 288 6.51 18.70 -11.74
N LEU A 289 5.88 18.51 -10.59
CA LEU A 289 5.64 19.61 -9.65
C LEU A 289 6.96 20.12 -9.09
N VAL A 290 7.84 19.23 -8.59
CA VAL A 290 9.16 19.58 -8.05
C VAL A 290 10.02 20.28 -9.11
N ASP A 291 10.04 19.81 -10.36
CA ASP A 291 10.72 20.48 -11.48
C ASP A 291 10.24 21.93 -11.67
N LYS A 292 8.95 22.20 -11.37
CA LYS A 292 8.34 23.52 -11.62
C LYS A 292 8.50 24.50 -10.47
N ILE A 293 8.39 24.05 -9.24
CA ILE A 293 8.38 24.93 -8.05
C ILE A 293 9.65 24.86 -7.20
N GLY A 294 10.54 23.92 -7.49
CA GLY A 294 11.72 23.61 -6.67
C GLY A 294 11.43 22.55 -5.62
N ALA A 295 12.50 22.17 -4.92
CA ALA A 295 12.47 21.20 -3.80
C ALA A 295 12.25 21.91 -2.46
#